data_9d7fc9b7d665dafb675082bc5c195b80
#
_entry.id   9d7fc9b7d665dafb675082bc5c195b80
#
_cell.length_a   1.000
_cell.length_b   1.000
_cell.length_c   1.000
_cell.angle_alpha   90.00
_cell.angle_beta   90.00
_cell.angle_gamma   90.00
#
_symmetry.space_group_name_H-M   'P 1'
#
loop_
_entity.id
_entity.type
_entity.pdbx_description
1 polymer ?
#
loop_
_entity_poly.entity_id
_entity_poly.type
_entity_poly.pdbx_seq_one_letter_code
_entity_poly.pdbx_strand_id
1 'polypeptide(L)'
;MRAHFAEEIDWSDPEQVLDTAGASLCDLAADSALFLEAIDELSVEQLEPTLGGGGAYWFRLAESDEDDLSIWIRFCPTGCVAPPHTHRSEILALVVSGTFKQTLIGLGGGVDSPDHPIELFVRHERPGQVFALNRRQKHETSSTAGSLILAAMPVTTVAGLADSSPEVIDDELKTKAETAIRRLQRDAKEILGGRSSDGRVRSLI
;
A
#
# COMPACT_ATOMS: atom_id res chain seq x y z
N MET A 1 -16.22 8.05 -2.15
CA MET A 1 -16.06 7.50 -3.53
C MET A 1 -16.72 6.12 -3.57
N ARG A 2 -17.65 5.83 -4.48
CA ARG A 2 -18.14 4.46 -4.72
C ARG A 2 -17.46 3.95 -5.97
N ALA A 3 -16.46 3.11 -5.81
CA ALA A 3 -15.94 2.33 -6.92
C ALA A 3 -16.99 1.23 -7.21
N HIS A 4 -17.59 1.24 -8.39
CA HIS A 4 -18.39 0.12 -8.85
C HIS A 4 -17.47 -0.82 -9.61
N PHE A 5 -17.12 -1.93 -8.98
CA PHE A 5 -16.46 -3.03 -9.64
C PHE A 5 -17.54 -3.94 -10.23
N ALA A 6 -17.31 -4.43 -11.44
CA ALA A 6 -18.35 -5.15 -12.18
C ALA A 6 -18.49 -6.63 -11.76
N GLU A 7 -17.53 -7.17 -11.02
CA GLU A 7 -17.48 -8.59 -10.65
C GLU A 7 -16.72 -8.76 -9.33
N GLU A 8 -17.11 -9.74 -8.52
CA GLU A 8 -16.40 -10.17 -7.31
C GLU A 8 -14.98 -10.63 -7.66
N ILE A 9 -13.99 -10.13 -6.93
CA ILE A 9 -12.58 -10.44 -7.20
C ILE A 9 -12.21 -11.78 -6.57
N ASP A 10 -11.82 -12.76 -7.37
CA ASP A 10 -11.16 -13.97 -6.85
C ASP A 10 -9.69 -13.67 -6.51
N TRP A 11 -9.44 -13.36 -5.24
CA TRP A 11 -8.09 -13.08 -4.74
C TRP A 11 -7.12 -14.26 -4.84
N SER A 12 -7.59 -15.46 -5.17
CA SER A 12 -6.74 -16.62 -5.44
C SER A 12 -6.27 -16.69 -6.90
N ASP A 13 -6.90 -15.91 -7.81
CA ASP A 13 -6.54 -15.81 -9.22
C ASP A 13 -5.69 -14.54 -9.47
N PRO A 14 -4.36 -14.67 -9.65
CA PRO A 14 -3.48 -13.52 -9.87
C PRO A 14 -3.80 -12.71 -11.14
N GLU A 15 -4.34 -13.35 -12.21
CA GLU A 15 -4.71 -12.65 -13.45
C GLU A 15 -5.92 -11.76 -13.20
N GLN A 16 -6.97 -12.30 -12.57
CA GLN A 16 -8.15 -11.52 -12.23
C GLN A 16 -7.83 -10.37 -11.27
N VAL A 17 -6.99 -10.61 -10.25
CA VAL A 17 -6.54 -9.56 -9.32
C VAL A 17 -5.81 -8.44 -10.07
N LEU A 18 -4.92 -8.77 -10.99
CA LEU A 18 -4.19 -7.77 -11.77
C LEU A 18 -5.12 -7.01 -12.72
N ASP A 19 -6.01 -7.69 -13.41
CA ASP A 19 -6.90 -7.09 -14.40
C ASP A 19 -7.96 -6.21 -13.76
N THR A 20 -8.45 -6.56 -12.57
CA THR A 20 -9.54 -5.83 -11.90
C THR A 20 -9.00 -4.82 -10.88
N ALA A 21 -8.35 -5.30 -9.82
CA ALA A 21 -7.83 -4.42 -8.78
C ALA A 21 -6.65 -3.58 -9.28
N GLY A 22 -5.78 -4.13 -10.13
CA GLY A 22 -4.65 -3.41 -10.72
C GLY A 22 -5.10 -2.30 -11.64
N ALA A 23 -6.09 -2.54 -12.51
CA ALA A 23 -6.67 -1.50 -13.36
C ALA A 23 -7.27 -0.38 -12.50
N SER A 24 -8.01 -0.72 -11.44
CA SER A 24 -8.62 0.26 -10.53
C SER A 24 -7.60 1.15 -9.84
N LEU A 25 -6.47 0.58 -9.38
CA LEU A 25 -5.37 1.35 -8.80
C LEU A 25 -4.74 2.29 -9.84
N CYS A 26 -4.57 1.81 -11.09
CA CYS A 26 -4.01 2.60 -12.18
C CYS A 26 -4.96 3.74 -12.58
N ASP A 27 -6.26 3.48 -12.68
CA ASP A 27 -7.26 4.48 -13.03
C ASP A 27 -7.34 5.57 -11.95
N LEU A 28 -7.38 5.19 -10.67
CA LEU A 28 -7.34 6.14 -9.57
C LEU A 28 -6.06 7.00 -9.59
N ALA A 29 -4.91 6.39 -9.84
CA ALA A 29 -3.64 7.12 -9.92
C ALA A 29 -3.52 8.00 -11.17
N ALA A 30 -4.22 7.68 -12.25
CA ALA A 30 -4.25 8.46 -13.49
C ALA A 30 -5.19 9.66 -13.40
N ASP A 31 -6.30 9.56 -12.66
CA ASP A 31 -7.21 10.67 -12.39
C ASP A 31 -6.68 11.50 -11.23
N SER A 32 -5.81 12.45 -11.55
CA SER A 32 -5.18 13.31 -10.54
C SER A 32 -6.19 14.14 -9.73
N ALA A 33 -7.33 14.51 -10.29
CA ALA A 33 -8.36 15.28 -9.59
C ALA A 33 -9.06 14.42 -8.55
N LEU A 34 -9.52 13.24 -8.96
CA LEU A 34 -10.17 12.27 -8.07
C LEU A 34 -9.23 11.81 -6.96
N PHE A 35 -7.95 11.58 -7.31
CA PHE A 35 -6.96 11.14 -6.33
C PHE A 35 -6.64 12.23 -5.30
N LEU A 36 -6.50 13.49 -5.74
CA LEU A 36 -6.30 14.63 -4.82
C LEU A 36 -7.52 14.85 -3.92
N GLU A 37 -8.74 14.75 -4.46
CA GLU A 37 -9.98 14.83 -3.67
C GLU A 37 -9.99 13.75 -2.57
N ALA A 38 -9.68 12.50 -2.92
CA ALA A 38 -9.61 11.41 -1.96
C ALA A 38 -8.55 11.64 -0.86
N ILE A 39 -7.41 12.25 -1.20
CA ILE A 39 -6.36 12.61 -0.23
C ILE A 39 -6.78 13.82 0.63
N ASP A 40 -7.46 14.81 0.07
CA ASP A 40 -7.92 15.99 0.82
C ASP A 40 -9.04 15.63 1.83
N GLU A 41 -9.79 14.56 1.58
CA GLU A 41 -10.82 14.02 2.49
C GLU A 41 -10.27 13.11 3.60
N LEU A 42 -8.96 12.78 3.59
CA LEU A 42 -8.38 11.90 4.59
C LEU A 42 -8.45 12.49 6.00
N SER A 43 -8.81 11.62 6.93
CA SER A 43 -8.87 11.91 8.35
C SER A 43 -8.22 10.80 9.18
N VAL A 44 -8.04 11.01 10.47
CA VAL A 44 -7.43 10.04 11.39
C VAL A 44 -8.32 8.81 11.57
N GLU A 45 -9.62 8.94 11.39
CA GLU A 45 -10.60 7.84 11.47
C GLU A 45 -10.36 6.76 10.39
N GLN A 46 -9.65 7.12 9.31
CA GLN A 46 -9.27 6.18 8.24
C GLN A 46 -7.92 5.52 8.47
N LEU A 47 -7.20 5.91 9.53
CA LEU A 47 -5.92 5.28 9.90
C LEU A 47 -6.14 3.86 10.39
N GLU A 48 -5.37 2.92 9.84
CA GLU A 48 -5.29 1.55 10.33
C GLU A 48 -3.92 1.32 11.01
N PRO A 49 -3.85 1.45 12.33
CA PRO A 49 -2.58 1.38 13.05
C PRO A 49 -1.93 0.00 12.99
N THR A 50 -2.72 -1.08 12.88
CA THR A 50 -2.20 -2.46 12.85
C THR A 50 -1.45 -2.79 11.55
N LEU A 51 -1.73 -2.07 10.46
CA LEU A 51 -0.96 -2.16 9.23
C LEU A 51 0.30 -1.29 9.29
N GLY A 52 0.36 -0.33 10.21
CA GLY A 52 1.47 0.58 10.38
C GLY A 52 2.68 -0.12 11.01
N GLY A 53 3.83 -0.03 10.35
CA GLY A 53 5.09 -0.54 10.89
C GLY A 53 6.26 0.23 10.30
N GLY A 54 7.34 0.39 11.09
CA GLY A 54 8.56 1.02 10.60
C GLY A 54 8.42 2.48 10.13
N GLY A 55 7.38 3.21 10.57
CA GLY A 55 7.13 4.62 10.21
C GLY A 55 6.22 4.81 8.98
N ALA A 56 5.54 3.76 8.52
CA ALA A 56 4.49 3.85 7.51
C ALA A 56 3.13 4.14 8.14
N TYR A 57 2.31 4.93 7.45
CA TYR A 57 0.91 5.19 7.78
C TYR A 57 0.02 4.59 6.68
N TRP A 58 -1.02 3.88 7.09
CA TRP A 58 -2.00 3.29 6.21
C TRP A 58 -3.35 3.94 6.42
N PHE A 59 -3.92 4.51 5.37
CA PHE A 59 -5.23 5.15 5.39
C PHE A 59 -6.15 4.46 4.39
N ARG A 60 -7.35 4.10 4.83
CA ARG A 60 -8.36 3.51 3.97
C ARG A 60 -9.05 4.60 3.15
N LEU A 61 -9.01 4.45 1.82
CA LEU A 61 -9.68 5.36 0.90
C LEU A 61 -11.11 4.92 0.58
N ALA A 62 -11.29 3.63 0.32
CA ALA A 62 -12.57 3.08 -0.09
C ALA A 62 -12.66 1.62 0.35
N GLU A 63 -13.88 1.14 0.46
CA GLU A 63 -14.22 -0.24 0.79
C GLU A 63 -15.52 -0.63 0.10
N SER A 64 -15.58 -1.85 -0.43
CA SER A 64 -16.75 -2.49 -0.98
C SER A 64 -16.83 -3.92 -0.45
N ASP A 65 -17.80 -4.19 0.42
CA ASP A 65 -18.05 -5.54 0.92
C ASP A 65 -18.55 -6.46 -0.19
N GLU A 66 -19.30 -5.92 -1.17
CA GLU A 66 -19.86 -6.67 -2.29
C GLU A 66 -18.76 -7.24 -3.20
N ASP A 67 -17.66 -6.49 -3.35
CA ASP A 67 -16.53 -6.89 -4.20
C ASP A 67 -15.36 -7.49 -3.41
N ASP A 68 -15.49 -7.61 -2.09
CA ASP A 68 -14.41 -7.97 -1.15
C ASP A 68 -13.14 -7.15 -1.41
N LEU A 69 -13.27 -5.84 -1.65
CA LEU A 69 -12.18 -4.96 -2.03
C LEU A 69 -12.06 -3.75 -1.12
N SER A 70 -10.88 -3.51 -0.61
CA SER A 70 -10.51 -2.27 0.06
C SER A 70 -9.32 -1.60 -0.62
N ILE A 71 -9.40 -0.26 -0.78
CA ILE A 71 -8.33 0.57 -1.36
C ILE A 71 -7.69 1.40 -0.27
N TRP A 72 -6.37 1.41 -0.26
CA TRP A 72 -5.56 2.02 0.79
C TRP A 72 -4.48 2.93 0.22
N ILE A 73 -4.13 3.93 0.99
CA ILE A 73 -2.88 4.68 0.84
C ILE A 73 -1.91 4.23 1.93
N ARG A 74 -0.70 3.85 1.50
CA ARG A 74 0.46 3.71 2.38
C ARG A 74 1.42 4.87 2.15
N PHE A 75 1.64 5.67 3.18
CA PHE A 75 2.52 6.83 3.13
C PHE A 75 3.68 6.72 4.12
N CYS A 76 4.89 7.01 3.65
CA CYS A 76 6.11 6.98 4.45
C CYS A 76 6.75 8.38 4.48
N PRO A 77 6.39 9.24 5.43
CA PRO A 77 6.86 10.63 5.43
C PRO A 77 8.38 10.77 5.56
N THR A 78 9.04 9.94 6.35
CA THR A 78 10.48 10.02 6.63
C THR A 78 11.29 8.87 6.05
N GLY A 79 10.64 8.01 5.24
CA GLY A 79 11.14 6.69 4.92
C GLY A 79 10.77 5.68 6.00
N CYS A 80 10.69 4.43 5.62
CA CYS A 80 10.32 3.38 6.55
C CYS A 80 11.01 2.07 6.22
N VAL A 81 11.22 1.26 7.26
CA VAL A 81 11.71 -0.11 7.15
C VAL A 81 10.77 -0.99 7.97
N ALA A 82 10.13 -1.95 7.34
CA ALA A 82 9.39 -3.00 8.03
C ALA A 82 10.29 -4.25 8.11
N PRO A 83 10.49 -4.80 9.31
CA PRO A 83 11.30 -5.99 9.49
C PRO A 83 10.66 -7.21 8.80
N PRO A 84 11.36 -8.34 8.70
CA PRO A 84 10.83 -9.54 8.06
C PRO A 84 9.48 -9.96 8.60
N HIS A 85 8.47 -9.98 7.72
CA HIS A 85 7.07 -10.34 8.05
C HIS A 85 6.40 -11.07 6.88
N THR A 86 5.19 -11.54 7.12
CA THR A 86 4.26 -12.08 6.13
C THR A 86 2.94 -11.32 6.21
N HIS A 87 2.16 -11.34 5.15
CA HIS A 87 0.80 -10.80 5.15
C HIS A 87 -0.24 -11.88 5.44
N ARG A 88 -1.42 -11.46 5.90
CA ARG A 88 -2.55 -12.37 6.10
C ARG A 88 -3.29 -12.67 4.79
N SER A 89 -3.20 -11.76 3.82
CA SER A 89 -3.77 -11.90 2.48
C SER A 89 -2.79 -11.47 1.41
N GLU A 90 -3.19 -11.64 0.20
CA GLU A 90 -2.60 -11.01 -0.97
C GLU A 90 -2.82 -9.50 -0.89
N ILE A 91 -1.81 -8.74 -1.30
CA ILE A 91 -1.87 -7.28 -1.46
C ILE A 91 -1.39 -6.97 -2.86
N LEU A 92 -2.20 -6.25 -3.62
CA LEU A 92 -1.76 -5.64 -4.86
C LEU A 92 -1.40 -4.18 -4.59
N ALA A 93 -0.28 -3.73 -5.10
CA ALA A 93 0.22 -2.40 -4.81
C ALA A 93 0.74 -1.69 -6.07
N LEU A 94 0.51 -0.36 -6.13
CA LEU A 94 1.01 0.53 -7.16
C LEU A 94 1.86 1.62 -6.51
N VAL A 95 3.11 1.76 -6.93
CA VAL A 95 3.95 2.88 -6.48
C VAL A 95 3.52 4.15 -7.22
N VAL A 96 3.05 5.14 -6.47
CA VAL A 96 2.69 6.47 -7.01
C VAL A 96 3.89 7.40 -7.01
N SER A 97 4.66 7.38 -5.91
CA SER A 97 5.89 8.18 -5.79
C SER A 97 6.93 7.52 -4.89
N GLY A 98 8.18 7.92 -5.03
CA GLY A 98 9.30 7.38 -4.28
C GLY A 98 9.76 6.02 -4.80
N THR A 99 10.38 5.23 -3.95
CA THR A 99 10.81 3.86 -4.25
C THR A 99 10.38 2.92 -3.14
N PHE A 100 10.06 1.70 -3.52
CA PHE A 100 9.76 0.61 -2.61
C PHE A 100 10.73 -0.55 -2.88
N LYS A 101 11.54 -0.89 -1.89
CA LYS A 101 12.42 -2.05 -1.94
C LYS A 101 11.77 -3.19 -1.18
N GLN A 102 11.75 -4.35 -1.81
CA GLN A 102 11.30 -5.59 -1.22
C GLN A 102 12.44 -6.61 -1.25
N THR A 103 12.77 -7.18 -0.11
CA THR A 103 13.71 -8.29 0.02
C THR A 103 12.93 -9.55 0.41
N LEU A 104 12.87 -10.53 -0.47
CA LEU A 104 12.27 -11.83 -0.18
C LEU A 104 13.23 -12.65 0.67
N ILE A 105 12.69 -13.25 1.73
CA ILE A 105 13.46 -14.00 2.71
C ILE A 105 13.02 -15.46 2.69
N GLY A 106 13.98 -16.34 2.47
CA GLY A 106 13.82 -17.77 2.64
C GLY A 106 14.46 -18.26 3.94
N LEU A 107 14.23 -19.52 4.24
CA LEU A 107 14.98 -20.24 5.27
C LEU A 107 16.06 -21.06 4.58
N GLY A 108 17.30 -20.74 4.87
CA GLY A 108 18.46 -21.56 4.49
C GLY A 108 18.88 -22.40 5.67
N GLY A 109 18.91 -23.72 5.51
CA GLY A 109 19.36 -24.63 6.54
C GLY A 109 20.03 -25.84 5.91
N GLY A 110 21.26 -26.15 6.32
CA GLY A 110 21.85 -27.48 6.14
C GLY A 110 21.38 -28.41 7.24
N VAL A 111 21.59 -29.72 7.06
CA VAL A 111 21.15 -30.77 8.00
C VAL A 111 21.64 -30.54 9.45
N ASP A 112 22.68 -29.71 9.63
CA ASP A 112 23.32 -29.43 10.91
C ASP A 112 23.29 -27.94 11.33
N SER A 113 22.49 -27.09 10.66
CA SER A 113 22.45 -25.65 10.96
C SER A 113 21.03 -25.18 11.18
N PRO A 114 20.74 -24.43 12.26
CA PRO A 114 19.43 -23.85 12.46
C PRO A 114 19.05 -22.95 11.30
N ASP A 115 17.77 -22.91 10.98
CA ASP A 115 17.18 -22.10 9.92
C ASP A 115 17.64 -20.62 10.02
N HIS A 116 18.57 -20.25 9.18
CA HIS A 116 18.99 -18.84 9.07
C HIS A 116 18.18 -18.16 7.97
N PRO A 117 17.68 -16.94 8.19
CA PRO A 117 17.06 -16.16 7.14
C PRO A 117 18.11 -15.84 6.06
N ILE A 118 17.81 -16.18 4.82
CA ILE A 118 18.62 -15.85 3.66
C ILE A 118 17.85 -14.94 2.72
N GLU A 119 18.52 -13.94 2.16
CA GLU A 119 17.95 -13.14 1.08
C GLU A 119 17.89 -14.00 -0.19
N LEU A 120 16.67 -14.20 -0.70
CA LEU A 120 16.44 -14.95 -1.94
C LEU A 120 16.47 -14.02 -3.14
N PHE A 121 15.86 -12.85 -3.00
CA PHE A 121 15.65 -11.94 -4.10
C PHE A 121 15.38 -10.52 -3.58
N VAL A 122 15.92 -9.53 -4.28
CA VAL A 122 15.66 -8.09 -4.00
C VAL A 122 14.99 -7.46 -5.20
N ARG A 123 13.86 -6.79 -4.96
CA ARG A 123 13.14 -6.01 -5.95
C ARG A 123 13.14 -4.54 -5.57
N HIS A 124 13.18 -3.70 -6.59
CA HIS A 124 13.02 -2.25 -6.45
C HIS A 124 11.86 -1.81 -7.33
N GLU A 125 10.76 -1.49 -6.69
CA GLU A 125 9.58 -1.00 -7.39
C GLU A 125 9.63 0.54 -7.49
N ARG A 126 9.27 1.06 -8.65
CA ARG A 126 9.35 2.47 -9.01
C ARG A 126 7.96 3.02 -9.34
N PRO A 127 7.79 4.35 -9.41
CA PRO A 127 6.52 4.95 -9.79
C PRO A 127 5.96 4.36 -11.08
N GLY A 128 4.66 4.04 -11.06
CA GLY A 128 3.94 3.41 -12.15
C GLY A 128 4.02 1.87 -12.19
N GLN A 129 4.80 1.24 -11.32
CA GLN A 129 4.87 -0.21 -11.26
C GLN A 129 3.80 -0.78 -10.31
N VAL A 130 3.05 -1.76 -10.83
CA VAL A 130 2.14 -2.61 -10.06
C VAL A 130 2.88 -3.87 -9.65
N PHE A 131 2.70 -4.29 -8.40
CA PHE A 131 3.30 -5.51 -7.88
C PHE A 131 2.40 -6.17 -6.84
N ALA A 132 2.51 -7.49 -6.72
CA ALA A 132 1.78 -8.26 -5.72
C ALA A 132 2.70 -8.65 -4.56
N LEU A 133 2.13 -8.64 -3.35
CA LEU A 133 2.71 -9.17 -2.13
C LEU A 133 1.90 -10.42 -1.74
N ASN A 134 2.52 -11.57 -1.84
CA ASN A 134 1.86 -12.82 -1.53
C ASN A 134 1.86 -13.07 -0.01
N ARG A 135 0.74 -13.52 0.54
CA ARG A 135 0.57 -13.82 1.98
C ARG A 135 1.55 -14.85 2.54
N ARG A 136 2.05 -15.75 1.68
CA ARG A 136 2.97 -16.83 2.09
C ARG A 136 4.45 -16.44 2.01
N GLN A 137 4.75 -15.31 1.40
CA GLN A 137 6.11 -14.87 1.20
C GLN A 137 6.57 -14.02 2.40
N LYS A 138 7.56 -14.54 3.13
CA LYS A 138 8.25 -13.73 4.12
C LYS A 138 9.15 -12.72 3.42
N HIS A 139 8.99 -11.45 3.77
CA HIS A 139 9.79 -10.39 3.17
C HIS A 139 10.05 -9.25 4.17
N GLU A 140 11.09 -8.52 3.88
CA GLU A 140 11.42 -7.23 4.47
C GLU A 140 11.15 -6.14 3.46
N THR A 141 10.67 -4.98 3.89
CA THR A 141 10.41 -3.86 3.00
C THR A 141 11.04 -2.58 3.50
N SER A 142 11.49 -1.74 2.57
CA SER A 142 11.87 -0.36 2.88
C SER A 142 11.37 0.60 1.80
N SER A 143 11.12 1.83 2.22
CA SER A 143 10.66 2.89 1.31
C SER A 143 11.43 4.17 1.58
N THR A 144 11.65 4.95 0.54
CA THR A 144 12.24 6.29 0.65
C THR A 144 11.29 7.27 1.33
N ALA A 145 11.82 8.37 1.85
CA ALA A 145 11.00 9.46 2.38
C ALA A 145 10.08 10.02 1.30
N GLY A 146 8.81 10.29 1.68
CA GLY A 146 7.78 10.77 0.76
C GLY A 146 7.22 9.69 -0.17
N SER A 147 7.55 8.41 0.04
CA SER A 147 6.97 7.32 -0.75
C SER A 147 5.48 7.20 -0.52
N LEU A 148 4.75 7.12 -1.62
CA LEU A 148 3.30 6.98 -1.70
C LEU A 148 2.96 5.75 -2.53
N ILE A 149 2.20 4.84 -1.93
CA ILE A 149 1.77 3.59 -2.54
C ILE A 149 0.26 3.50 -2.40
N LEU A 150 -0.44 3.19 -3.49
CA LEU A 150 -1.80 2.70 -3.46
C LEU A 150 -1.78 1.19 -3.29
N ALA A 151 -2.68 0.66 -2.50
CA ALA A 151 -2.81 -0.78 -2.31
C ALA A 151 -4.27 -1.22 -2.36
N ALA A 152 -4.49 -2.40 -2.89
CA ALA A 152 -5.77 -3.10 -2.90
C ALA A 152 -5.61 -4.41 -2.12
N MET A 153 -6.59 -4.73 -1.27
CA MET A 153 -6.61 -5.96 -0.50
C MET A 153 -8.04 -6.38 -0.18
N PRO A 154 -8.30 -7.67 0.14
CA PRO A 154 -9.62 -8.13 0.56
C PRO A 154 -10.12 -7.41 1.80
N VAL A 155 -11.41 -7.06 1.85
CA VAL A 155 -12.06 -6.48 3.05
C VAL A 155 -12.01 -7.48 4.21
N THR A 156 -12.23 -8.75 3.95
CA THR A 156 -12.21 -9.84 4.93
C THR A 156 -10.88 -9.94 5.69
N THR A 157 -9.79 -9.51 5.08
CA THR A 157 -8.47 -9.44 5.73
C THR A 157 -8.44 -8.39 6.81
N VAL A 158 -9.01 -7.22 6.54
CA VAL A 158 -9.05 -6.09 7.48
C VAL A 158 -9.94 -6.42 8.68
N ALA A 159 -11.10 -7.07 8.45
CA ALA A 159 -11.97 -7.55 9.50
C ALA A 159 -11.26 -8.53 10.45
N GLY A 160 -10.43 -9.44 9.90
CA GLY A 160 -9.61 -10.35 10.70
C GLY A 160 -8.47 -9.66 11.49
N LEU A 161 -8.08 -8.43 11.13
CA LEU A 161 -7.16 -7.62 11.93
C LEU A 161 -7.84 -6.99 13.14
N ALA A 162 -9.11 -6.64 13.03
CA ALA A 162 -9.90 -6.05 14.12
C ALA A 162 -10.13 -7.02 15.29
N ASP A 163 -10.03 -8.35 15.07
CA ASP A 163 -10.08 -9.37 16.13
C ASP A 163 -8.80 -9.42 17.00
N SER A 164 -7.68 -8.88 16.53
CA SER A 164 -6.54 -8.55 17.38
C SER A 164 -6.90 -7.23 18.09
N SER A 165 -6.98 -7.24 19.43
CA SER A 165 -7.37 -6.10 20.27
C SER A 165 -7.11 -4.76 19.59
N PRO A 166 -8.15 -3.93 19.37
CA PRO A 166 -7.98 -2.70 18.61
C PRO A 166 -6.84 -1.90 19.26
N GLU A 167 -5.80 -1.66 18.50
CA GLU A 167 -4.72 -0.78 18.95
C GLU A 167 -5.35 0.58 19.17
N VAL A 168 -5.44 0.99 20.42
CA VAL A 168 -6.06 2.26 20.76
C VAL A 168 -5.21 3.36 20.15
N ILE A 169 -5.79 4.11 19.23
CA ILE A 169 -5.15 5.32 18.70
C ILE A 169 -5.04 6.31 19.86
N ASP A 170 -3.88 6.35 20.48
CA ASP A 170 -3.58 7.32 21.52
C ASP A 170 -3.37 8.73 20.93
N ASP A 171 -3.33 9.74 21.79
CA ASP A 171 -3.19 11.13 21.37
C ASP A 171 -1.85 11.38 20.63
N GLU A 172 -0.82 10.61 20.91
CA GLU A 172 0.49 10.73 20.26
C GLU A 172 0.40 10.21 18.82
N LEU A 173 -0.18 9.03 18.62
CA LEU A 173 -0.39 8.44 17.28
C LEU A 173 -1.32 9.30 16.45
N LYS A 174 -2.39 9.83 17.06
CA LYS A 174 -3.32 10.76 16.41
C LYS A 174 -2.59 12.01 15.90
N THR A 175 -1.78 12.65 16.74
CA THR A 175 -0.99 13.84 16.35
C THR A 175 -0.01 13.54 15.22
N LYS A 176 0.65 12.38 15.27
CA LYS A 176 1.56 11.92 14.21
C LYS A 176 0.80 11.66 12.90
N ALA A 177 -0.35 11.01 12.97
CA ALA A 177 -1.20 10.74 11.81
C ALA A 177 -1.72 12.03 11.14
N GLU A 178 -2.21 12.99 11.92
CA GLU A 178 -2.60 14.30 11.41
C GLU A 178 -1.44 15.03 10.71
N THR A 179 -0.25 14.92 11.26
CA THR A 179 0.96 15.50 10.66
C THR A 179 1.31 14.77 9.35
N ALA A 180 1.19 13.45 9.32
CA ALA A 180 1.41 12.66 8.12
C ALA A 180 0.37 13.00 7.01
N ILE A 181 -0.91 13.16 7.37
CA ILE A 181 -1.98 13.57 6.44
C ILE A 181 -1.66 14.92 5.82
N ARG A 182 -1.36 15.95 6.64
CA ARG A 182 -1.01 17.28 6.12
C ARG A 182 0.20 17.24 5.19
N ARG A 183 1.18 16.43 5.50
CA ARG A 183 2.34 16.24 4.63
C ARG A 183 1.96 15.53 3.33
N LEU A 184 1.19 14.46 3.41
CA LEU A 184 0.69 13.73 2.25
C LEU A 184 -0.11 14.63 1.31
N GLN A 185 -1.04 15.45 1.84
CA GLN A 185 -1.84 16.40 1.07
C GLN A 185 -0.96 17.42 0.32
N ARG A 186 0.09 17.93 0.96
CA ARG A 186 1.05 18.82 0.34
C ARG A 186 1.86 18.11 -0.75
N ASP A 187 2.49 16.98 -0.41
CA ASP A 187 3.39 16.24 -1.29
C ASP A 187 2.61 15.71 -2.52
N ALA A 188 1.35 15.27 -2.35
CA ALA A 188 0.49 14.85 -3.45
C ALA A 188 0.19 15.99 -4.42
N LYS A 189 -0.09 17.20 -3.92
CA LYS A 189 -0.31 18.38 -4.76
C LYS A 189 0.92 18.74 -5.59
N GLU A 190 2.12 18.61 -5.03
CA GLU A 190 3.36 18.79 -5.76
C GLU A 190 3.59 17.73 -6.83
N ILE A 191 3.37 16.45 -6.50
CA ILE A 191 3.57 15.31 -7.41
C ILE A 191 2.57 15.33 -8.55
N LEU A 192 1.29 15.58 -8.27
CA LEU A 192 0.21 15.49 -9.25
C LEU A 192 -0.02 16.84 -9.96
N GLY A 193 0.16 17.95 -9.27
CA GLY A 193 0.06 19.29 -9.85
C GLY A 193 1.18 19.63 -10.85
N GLY A 194 2.35 19.01 -10.69
CA GLY A 194 3.44 19.07 -11.67
C GLY A 194 3.19 18.25 -12.95
N ARG A 195 2.19 17.38 -12.97
CA ARG A 195 1.69 16.67 -14.15
C ARG A 195 0.74 17.59 -14.94
N SER A 196 1.24 18.76 -15.37
CA SER A 196 0.50 19.76 -16.15
C SER A 196 -0.13 19.13 -17.39
N SER A 197 -1.35 19.53 -17.66
CA SER A 197 -2.24 19.56 -18.85
C SER A 197 -1.74 19.15 -20.25
N ASP A 198 -0.53 18.69 -20.40
CA ASP A 198 0.08 18.25 -21.66
C ASP A 198 -0.04 16.74 -21.90
N GLY A 199 -1.05 16.08 -21.37
CA GLY A 199 -1.52 14.74 -21.80
C GLY A 199 -0.48 13.66 -22.16
N ARG A 200 0.79 13.92 -21.96
CA ARG A 200 1.90 13.01 -22.22
C ARG A 200 2.52 12.57 -20.90
N VAL A 201 2.14 11.38 -20.46
CA VAL A 201 3.00 10.59 -19.58
C VAL A 201 4.38 10.64 -20.22
N ARG A 202 5.31 11.44 -19.66
CA ARG A 202 6.72 11.27 -20.00
C ARG A 202 7.08 9.88 -19.52
N SER A 203 7.12 8.95 -20.49
CA SER A 203 7.71 7.64 -20.30
C SER A 203 9.10 7.86 -19.69
N LEU A 204 9.21 7.63 -18.40
CA LEU A 204 10.49 7.45 -17.74
C LEU A 204 10.87 5.98 -17.97
N ILE A 205 11.41 5.72 -19.17
CA ILE A 205 12.18 4.52 -19.45
C ILE A 205 13.53 4.66 -18.76
#